data_8550d14d2bb67d2eb0c38aebac215a4d
#
_entry.id   8550d14d2bb67d2eb0c38aebac215a4d
#
_cell.length_a   1.000
_cell.length_b   1.000
_cell.length_c   1.000
_cell.angle_alpha   90.00
_cell.angle_beta   90.00
_cell.angle_gamma   90.00
#
_symmetry.space_group_name_H-M   'P 1'
#
loop_
_entity.id
_entity.type
_entity.pdbx_description
1 polymer ?
#
loop_
_entity_poly.entity_id
_entity_poly.type
_entity_poly.pdbx_seq_one_letter_code
_entity_poly.pdbx_strand_id
1 'polypeptide(L)'
;RDRYPDREHIELRQAFSDYLARESGTRLDVDELWGANGSNEIMLQLFQAFGGPGRTALGADPTYSMYPEYARDTFTGWKLAHRNADFTLNVDKVLEAIAEVKPSMVLLTSPNNPTGTPLPMEDIERILAACETAEVVGAGEGVHPILVIDEAYVEFRKPGTPSAVSLIKDHPNLAVSRTMSKAFAFAGARVGYLAASKGIIDCVRIVRMPYHLSAVTQAAALAAFEHTDEQLSRVEHLRETREATAAWLKEQTYKDQPLEVAESGSNFLLFGGHFDKREAIFDELLKRGVLIRVVGPDGWLRVCMGTDEEMETFRNALVEVLRIVEAA
;
A
#
# COMPACT_ATOMS: atom_id res chain seq x y z
N ARG A 1 -2.42 -31.75 14.50
CA ARG A 1 -2.14 -31.34 15.89
C ARG A 1 -3.46 -30.87 16.52
N ASP A 2 -3.73 -31.31 17.73
CA ASP A 2 -4.91 -30.98 18.56
C ASP A 2 -4.73 -29.71 19.40
N ARG A 3 -3.75 -28.87 19.05
CA ARG A 3 -3.39 -27.65 19.80
C ARG A 3 -3.62 -26.41 18.97
N TYR A 4 -4.03 -25.32 19.64
CA TYR A 4 -4.07 -23.99 19.06
C TYR A 4 -2.67 -23.53 18.59
N PRO A 5 -2.56 -22.64 17.60
CA PRO A 5 -1.30 -22.07 17.16
C PRO A 5 -0.64 -21.22 18.27
N ASP A 6 0.64 -20.87 18.08
CA ASP A 6 1.26 -19.83 18.91
C ASP A 6 0.47 -18.52 18.73
N ARG A 7 -0.12 -18.08 19.82
CA ARG A 7 -0.96 -16.89 19.90
C ARG A 7 -0.18 -15.60 19.65
N GLU A 8 1.08 -15.57 20.06
CA GLU A 8 1.98 -14.43 19.90
C GLU A 8 2.88 -14.54 18.67
N HIS A 9 2.85 -15.69 17.95
CA HIS A 9 3.62 -15.97 16.73
C HIS A 9 5.06 -15.41 16.78
N ILE A 10 5.75 -15.63 17.91
CA ILE A 10 7.06 -15.04 18.24
C ILE A 10 8.10 -15.37 17.17
N GLU A 11 8.18 -16.63 16.70
CA GLU A 11 9.11 -17.04 15.67
C GLU A 11 8.90 -16.28 14.36
N LEU A 12 7.63 -16.07 13.97
CA LEU A 12 7.28 -15.29 12.77
C LEU A 12 7.63 -13.80 12.95
N ARG A 13 7.38 -13.22 14.12
CA ARG A 13 7.77 -11.83 14.41
C ARG A 13 9.29 -11.64 14.36
N GLN A 14 10.06 -12.65 14.83
CA GLN A 14 11.51 -12.64 14.68
C GLN A 14 11.91 -12.68 13.17
N ALA A 15 11.25 -13.50 12.36
CA ALA A 15 11.51 -13.56 10.93
C ALA A 15 11.21 -12.23 10.23
N PHE A 16 10.16 -11.51 10.63
CA PHE A 16 9.89 -10.14 10.15
C PHE A 16 11.02 -9.17 10.52
N SER A 17 11.53 -9.24 11.75
CA SER A 17 12.67 -8.42 12.20
C SER A 17 13.92 -8.67 11.36
N ASP A 18 14.26 -9.93 11.13
CA ASP A 18 15.41 -10.32 10.33
C ASP A 18 15.28 -9.91 8.86
N TYR A 19 14.08 -10.05 8.31
CA TYR A 19 13.77 -9.58 6.95
C TYR A 19 13.90 -8.06 6.82
N LEU A 20 13.34 -7.28 7.75
CA LEU A 20 13.43 -5.82 7.73
C LEU A 20 14.88 -5.34 7.90
N ALA A 21 15.66 -5.98 8.75
CA ALA A 21 17.08 -5.67 8.89
C ALA A 21 17.86 -5.87 7.59
N ARG A 22 17.49 -6.89 6.83
CA ARG A 22 18.11 -7.19 5.52
C ARG A 22 17.60 -6.26 4.41
N GLU A 23 16.28 -6.06 4.32
CA GLU A 23 15.63 -5.35 3.20
C GLU A 23 15.74 -3.82 3.34
N SER A 24 15.58 -3.28 4.54
CA SER A 24 15.56 -1.84 4.81
C SER A 24 16.71 -1.33 5.69
N GLY A 25 17.59 -2.22 6.15
CA GLY A 25 18.68 -1.87 7.06
C GLY A 25 18.21 -1.57 8.50
N THR A 26 16.93 -1.76 8.81
CA THR A 26 16.35 -1.42 10.10
C THR A 26 15.97 -2.68 10.87
N ARG A 27 16.62 -2.92 12.00
CA ARG A 27 16.26 -4.00 12.92
C ARG A 27 15.32 -3.46 13.99
N LEU A 28 14.16 -4.09 14.10
CA LEU A 28 13.15 -3.83 15.14
C LEU A 28 13.11 -5.01 16.12
N ASP A 29 12.74 -4.73 17.36
CA ASP A 29 12.51 -5.76 18.34
C ASP A 29 11.19 -6.52 18.05
N VAL A 30 11.07 -7.74 18.55
CA VAL A 30 9.86 -8.56 18.38
C VAL A 30 8.61 -7.83 18.90
N ASP A 31 8.74 -7.02 19.95
CA ASP A 31 7.65 -6.24 20.52
C ASP A 31 7.21 -5.04 19.66
N GLU A 32 8.00 -4.67 18.66
CA GLU A 32 7.70 -3.62 17.67
C GLU A 32 7.08 -4.19 16.39
N LEU A 33 6.76 -5.48 16.36
CA LEU A 33 6.22 -6.19 15.19
C LEU A 33 4.96 -6.97 15.54
N TRP A 34 4.02 -7.03 14.61
CA TRP A 34 2.77 -7.76 14.74
C TRP A 34 2.34 -8.40 13.42
N GLY A 35 2.02 -9.69 13.41
CA GLY A 35 1.55 -10.41 12.23
C GLY A 35 0.02 -10.54 12.20
N ALA A 36 -0.58 -10.53 11.00
CA ALA A 36 -2.01 -10.71 10.81
C ALA A 36 -2.34 -11.32 9.44
N ASN A 37 -3.63 -11.60 9.19
CA ASN A 37 -4.12 -12.21 7.94
C ASN A 37 -4.12 -11.21 6.76
N GLY A 38 -2.90 -10.79 6.36
CA GLY A 38 -2.66 -9.76 5.36
C GLY A 38 -2.74 -8.35 5.96
N SER A 39 -2.28 -7.36 5.19
CA SER A 39 -2.34 -5.95 5.61
C SER A 39 -3.78 -5.44 5.80
N ASN A 40 -4.77 -6.08 5.19
CA ASN A 40 -6.18 -5.73 5.40
C ASN A 40 -6.62 -5.93 6.86
N GLU A 41 -6.21 -7.03 7.50
CA GLU A 41 -6.50 -7.24 8.93
C GLU A 41 -5.71 -6.26 9.80
N ILE A 42 -4.47 -5.95 9.45
CA ILE A 42 -3.69 -4.90 10.11
C ILE A 42 -4.45 -3.56 10.07
N MET A 43 -4.93 -3.15 8.90
CA MET A 43 -5.69 -1.90 8.76
C MET A 43 -6.96 -1.92 9.60
N LEU A 44 -7.74 -3.00 9.54
CA LEU A 44 -8.94 -3.12 10.36
C LEU A 44 -8.63 -3.03 11.86
N GLN A 45 -7.58 -3.69 12.33
CA GLN A 45 -7.14 -3.63 13.73
C GLN A 45 -6.69 -2.22 14.13
N LEU A 46 -6.01 -1.47 13.25
CA LEU A 46 -5.67 -0.07 13.48
C LEU A 46 -6.92 0.81 13.59
N PHE A 47 -7.90 0.64 12.71
CA PHE A 47 -9.17 1.35 12.81
C PHE A 47 -9.95 0.99 14.09
N GLN A 48 -9.93 -0.27 14.51
CA GLN A 48 -10.55 -0.71 15.77
C GLN A 48 -9.86 -0.14 17.01
N ALA A 49 -8.53 0.00 16.97
CA ALA A 49 -7.74 0.49 18.10
C ALA A 49 -7.75 2.03 18.21
N PHE A 50 -7.70 2.75 17.10
CA PHE A 50 -7.50 4.20 17.06
C PHE A 50 -8.67 4.97 16.47
N GLY A 51 -9.62 4.32 15.79
CA GLY A 51 -10.85 4.90 15.27
C GLY A 51 -12.01 4.82 16.27
N GLY A 52 -13.22 4.78 15.72
CA GLY A 52 -14.47 4.65 16.48
C GLY A 52 -15.37 5.88 16.41
N PRO A 53 -16.55 5.82 17.03
CA PRO A 53 -17.51 6.92 17.04
C PRO A 53 -16.89 8.22 17.58
N GLY A 54 -17.12 9.33 16.87
CA GLY A 54 -16.59 10.64 17.23
C GLY A 54 -15.13 10.89 16.86
N ARG A 55 -14.45 9.89 16.26
CA ARG A 55 -13.09 10.01 15.74
C ARG A 55 -13.08 10.02 14.22
N THR A 56 -12.03 10.57 13.63
CA THR A 56 -11.86 10.68 12.18
C THR A 56 -10.50 10.16 11.77
N ALA A 57 -10.45 9.42 10.66
CA ALA A 57 -9.24 9.11 9.95
C ALA A 57 -9.12 9.98 8.69
N LEU A 58 -7.91 10.43 8.39
CA LEU A 58 -7.58 11.26 7.24
C LEU A 58 -6.76 10.47 6.23
N GLY A 59 -7.18 10.45 4.96
CA GLY A 59 -6.43 9.89 3.84
C GLY A 59 -6.16 10.92 2.76
N ALA A 60 -5.59 10.49 1.63
CA ALA A 60 -5.33 11.35 0.46
C ALA A 60 -5.72 10.65 -0.84
N ASP A 61 -6.74 11.15 -1.54
CA ASP A 61 -7.26 10.55 -2.76
C ASP A 61 -6.53 11.02 -4.05
N PRO A 62 -6.50 10.16 -5.10
CA PRO A 62 -6.94 8.78 -5.10
C PRO A 62 -6.04 7.87 -4.26
N THR A 63 -6.65 6.90 -3.57
CA THR A 63 -5.95 5.94 -2.70
C THR A 63 -6.63 4.57 -2.73
N TYR A 64 -6.22 3.66 -1.86
CA TYR A 64 -6.77 2.31 -1.81
C TYR A 64 -8.23 2.33 -1.34
N SER A 65 -9.10 1.72 -2.14
CA SER A 65 -10.56 1.79 -1.99
C SER A 65 -11.13 1.14 -0.74
N MET A 66 -10.34 0.33 -0.02
CA MET A 66 -10.79 -0.33 1.19
C MET A 66 -10.69 0.53 2.47
N TYR A 67 -9.94 1.61 2.46
CA TYR A 67 -9.80 2.44 3.66
C TYR A 67 -11.12 3.03 4.15
N PRO A 68 -11.97 3.63 3.30
CA PRO A 68 -13.30 4.08 3.73
C PRO A 68 -14.20 2.92 4.22
N GLU A 69 -14.01 1.70 3.72
CA GLU A 69 -14.75 0.52 4.20
C GLU A 69 -14.38 0.19 5.66
N TYR A 70 -13.08 0.19 6.00
CA TYR A 70 -12.65 -0.01 7.40
C TYR A 70 -13.13 1.12 8.31
N ALA A 71 -13.14 2.36 7.82
CA ALA A 71 -13.68 3.50 8.57
C ALA A 71 -15.18 3.30 8.85
N ARG A 72 -15.97 2.91 7.84
CA ARG A 72 -17.39 2.61 7.98
C ARG A 72 -17.63 1.47 8.98
N ASP A 73 -16.89 0.37 8.86
CA ASP A 73 -17.06 -0.83 9.68
C ASP A 73 -16.74 -0.59 11.17
N THR A 74 -15.98 0.46 11.47
CA THR A 74 -15.62 0.88 12.83
C THR A 74 -16.33 2.16 13.30
N PHE A 75 -17.27 2.67 12.51
CA PHE A 75 -17.96 3.95 12.80
C PHE A 75 -17.00 5.14 12.93
N THR A 76 -15.88 5.09 12.23
CA THR A 76 -14.86 6.16 12.17
C THR A 76 -15.22 7.11 11.03
N GLY A 77 -15.16 8.43 11.28
CA GLY A 77 -15.27 9.43 10.21
C GLY A 77 -14.10 9.26 9.21
N TRP A 78 -14.39 9.49 7.92
CA TRP A 78 -13.39 9.47 6.87
C TRP A 78 -13.31 10.80 6.17
N LYS A 79 -12.12 11.40 6.11
CA LYS A 79 -11.83 12.65 5.41
C LYS A 79 -10.66 12.47 4.44
N LEU A 80 -10.64 13.29 3.40
CA LEU A 80 -9.65 13.21 2.34
C LEU A 80 -8.98 14.56 2.11
N ALA A 81 -7.67 14.55 2.00
CA ALA A 81 -6.90 15.56 1.29
C ALA A 81 -6.75 15.13 -0.17
N HIS A 82 -6.60 16.10 -1.08
CA HIS A 82 -6.45 15.81 -2.51
C HIS A 82 -4.97 15.83 -2.91
N ARG A 83 -4.58 14.85 -3.73
CA ARG A 83 -3.24 14.83 -4.36
C ARG A 83 -3.16 15.90 -5.44
N ASN A 84 -1.93 16.20 -5.87
CA ASN A 84 -1.67 17.04 -7.04
C ASN A 84 -2.14 16.34 -8.33
N ALA A 85 -2.21 17.08 -9.43
CA ALA A 85 -2.64 16.54 -10.73
C ALA A 85 -1.74 15.41 -11.26
N ASP A 86 -0.47 15.40 -10.89
CA ASP A 86 0.52 14.36 -11.21
C ASP A 86 0.49 13.17 -10.21
N PHE A 87 -0.48 13.15 -9.31
CA PHE A 87 -0.66 12.17 -8.23
C PHE A 87 0.37 12.21 -7.11
N THR A 88 1.32 13.13 -7.10
CA THR A 88 2.16 13.36 -5.92
C THR A 88 1.31 13.82 -4.74
N LEU A 89 1.77 13.54 -3.52
CA LEU A 89 1.04 13.99 -2.34
C LEU A 89 1.15 15.53 -2.21
N ASN A 90 0.02 16.19 -2.02
CA ASN A 90 0.02 17.61 -1.65
C ASN A 90 0.17 17.70 -0.13
N VAL A 91 1.42 17.78 0.34
CA VAL A 91 1.74 17.77 1.78
C VAL A 91 1.08 18.94 2.50
N ASP A 92 1.09 20.14 1.92
CA ASP A 92 0.51 21.32 2.55
C ASP A 92 -1.00 21.13 2.79
N LYS A 93 -1.72 20.51 1.84
CA LYS A 93 -3.13 20.14 2.02
C LYS A 93 -3.33 19.09 3.11
N VAL A 94 -2.41 18.15 3.26
CA VAL A 94 -2.46 17.17 4.36
C VAL A 94 -2.25 17.87 5.70
N LEU A 95 -1.28 18.78 5.80
CA LEU A 95 -1.02 19.55 7.03
C LEU A 95 -2.20 20.45 7.42
N GLU A 96 -2.80 21.16 6.45
CA GLU A 96 -4.03 21.93 6.65
C GLU A 96 -5.17 21.04 7.19
N ALA A 97 -5.37 19.89 6.57
CA ALA A 97 -6.41 18.93 6.97
C ALA A 97 -6.16 18.35 8.38
N ILE A 98 -4.91 18.05 8.76
CA ILE A 98 -4.58 17.61 10.12
C ILE A 98 -4.98 18.69 11.15
N ALA A 99 -4.65 19.95 10.89
CA ALA A 99 -4.96 21.05 11.78
C ALA A 99 -6.47 21.29 11.92
N GLU A 100 -7.22 21.17 10.81
CA GLU A 100 -8.68 21.40 10.78
C GLU A 100 -9.47 20.23 11.37
N VAL A 101 -9.17 18.99 10.91
CA VAL A 101 -9.93 17.78 11.23
C VAL A 101 -9.55 17.23 12.59
N LYS A 102 -8.30 17.45 13.05
CA LYS A 102 -7.74 16.85 14.26
C LYS A 102 -7.98 15.34 14.33
N PRO A 103 -7.53 14.57 13.32
CA PRO A 103 -7.86 13.17 13.17
C PRO A 103 -7.20 12.33 14.27
N SER A 104 -7.73 11.14 14.54
CA SER A 104 -7.02 10.15 15.38
C SER A 104 -5.97 9.37 14.62
N MET A 105 -6.11 9.31 13.28
CA MET A 105 -5.22 8.58 12.41
C MET A 105 -5.09 9.30 11.06
N VAL A 106 -3.85 9.43 10.58
CA VAL A 106 -3.53 9.81 9.20
C VAL A 106 -3.05 8.55 8.47
N LEU A 107 -3.68 8.19 7.37
CA LEU A 107 -3.39 6.96 6.62
C LEU A 107 -2.96 7.30 5.20
N LEU A 108 -1.70 7.00 4.88
CA LEU A 108 -1.08 7.25 3.58
C LEU A 108 -0.45 5.97 3.05
N THR A 109 -0.41 5.84 1.73
CA THR A 109 0.14 4.67 1.05
C THR A 109 1.40 5.06 0.27
N SER A 110 2.48 4.31 0.43
CA SER A 110 3.73 4.53 -0.31
C SER A 110 4.45 3.22 -0.64
N PRO A 111 4.57 2.87 -1.93
CA PRO A 111 3.95 3.48 -3.14
C PRO A 111 2.43 3.43 -3.12
N ASN A 112 1.78 4.47 -3.63
CA ASN A 112 0.33 4.59 -3.59
C ASN A 112 -0.38 3.59 -4.53
N ASN A 113 -1.57 3.18 -4.18
CA ASN A 113 -2.48 2.45 -5.04
C ASN A 113 -3.77 3.28 -5.22
N PRO A 114 -4.19 3.63 -6.44
CA PRO A 114 -3.84 2.99 -7.73
C PRO A 114 -2.74 3.70 -8.55
N THR A 115 -2.15 4.79 -8.06
CA THR A 115 -1.29 5.65 -8.89
C THR A 115 0.14 5.13 -9.04
N GLY A 116 0.63 4.38 -8.06
CA GLY A 116 2.02 3.91 -8.01
C GLY A 116 2.99 4.94 -7.41
N THR A 117 2.58 6.19 -7.22
CA THR A 117 3.45 7.29 -6.79
C THR A 117 4.07 7.03 -5.42
N PRO A 118 5.39 7.17 -5.28
CA PRO A 118 6.05 7.08 -3.98
C PRO A 118 5.80 8.35 -3.15
N LEU A 119 5.97 8.24 -1.84
CA LEU A 119 5.96 9.35 -0.90
C LEU A 119 7.41 9.60 -0.45
N PRO A 120 7.98 10.79 -0.72
CA PRO A 120 9.31 11.13 -0.26
C PRO A 120 9.43 11.07 1.27
N MET A 121 10.61 10.69 1.76
CA MET A 121 10.86 10.58 3.21
C MET A 121 10.71 11.94 3.91
N GLU A 122 11.16 13.01 3.29
CA GLU A 122 10.99 14.39 3.79
C GLU A 122 9.51 14.74 4.02
N ASP A 123 8.62 14.30 3.13
CA ASP A 123 7.18 14.52 3.27
C ASP A 123 6.60 13.72 4.44
N ILE A 124 7.07 12.48 4.64
CA ILE A 124 6.69 11.67 5.80
C ILE A 124 7.12 12.35 7.09
N GLU A 125 8.36 12.87 7.18
CA GLU A 125 8.88 13.57 8.35
C GLU A 125 8.09 14.86 8.66
N ARG A 126 7.72 15.64 7.64
CA ARG A 126 6.86 16.83 7.80
C ARG A 126 5.50 16.48 8.38
N ILE A 127 4.88 15.40 7.91
CA ILE A 127 3.57 14.94 8.39
C ILE A 127 3.68 14.38 9.81
N LEU A 128 4.76 13.63 10.13
CA LEU A 128 5.03 13.15 11.49
C LEU A 128 5.13 14.31 12.47
N ALA A 129 5.90 15.34 12.14
CA ALA A 129 6.05 16.55 12.99
C ALA A 129 4.70 17.24 13.23
N ALA A 130 3.82 17.28 12.23
CA ALA A 130 2.47 17.82 12.40
C ALA A 130 1.60 16.91 13.29
N CYS A 131 1.68 15.59 13.15
CA CYS A 131 0.97 14.65 14.01
C CYS A 131 1.43 14.74 15.47
N GLU A 132 2.72 14.92 15.73
CA GLU A 132 3.29 15.04 17.09
C GLU A 132 2.81 16.27 17.84
N THR A 133 2.36 17.31 17.13
CA THR A 133 1.86 18.55 17.72
C THR A 133 0.35 18.73 17.67
N ALA A 134 -0.35 17.97 16.81
CA ALA A 134 -1.80 18.00 16.71
C ALA A 134 -2.44 17.23 17.88
N GLU A 135 -3.63 17.66 18.29
CA GLU A 135 -4.46 16.95 19.27
C GLU A 135 -5.60 16.21 18.56
N VAL A 136 -5.99 15.07 19.10
CA VAL A 136 -7.12 14.28 18.59
C VAL A 136 -8.43 14.77 19.18
N VAL A 137 -9.41 15.06 18.33
CA VAL A 137 -10.75 15.47 18.78
C VAL A 137 -11.36 14.40 19.69
N GLY A 138 -11.81 14.82 20.87
CA GLY A 138 -12.52 13.96 21.82
C GLY A 138 -11.66 12.92 22.55
N ALA A 139 -10.33 13.03 22.48
CA ALA A 139 -9.43 12.05 23.09
C ALA A 139 -8.73 12.52 24.37
N GLY A 140 -8.97 13.73 24.82
CA GLY A 140 -8.27 14.30 25.97
C GLY A 140 -6.94 14.97 25.61
N GLU A 141 -6.38 15.69 26.58
CA GLU A 141 -5.13 16.42 26.42
C GLU A 141 -3.93 15.49 26.23
N GLY A 142 -3.03 15.84 25.31
CA GLY A 142 -1.78 15.09 25.05
C GLY A 142 -1.96 13.81 24.23
N VAL A 143 -3.13 13.57 23.64
CA VAL A 143 -3.34 12.48 22.69
C VAL A 143 -3.15 12.97 21.27
N HIS A 144 -2.16 12.41 20.60
CA HIS A 144 -1.75 12.79 19.24
C HIS A 144 -2.18 11.77 18.19
N PRO A 145 -2.40 12.18 16.93
CA PRO A 145 -2.65 11.26 15.82
C PRO A 145 -1.53 10.25 15.62
N ILE A 146 -1.87 9.03 15.23
CA ILE A 146 -0.89 8.12 14.64
C ILE A 146 -0.81 8.38 13.13
N LEU A 147 0.41 8.29 12.58
CA LEU A 147 0.64 8.23 11.14
C LEU A 147 0.80 6.77 10.74
N VAL A 148 -0.04 6.31 9.82
CA VAL A 148 0.03 4.97 9.23
C VAL A 148 0.55 5.10 7.81
N ILE A 149 1.69 4.47 7.51
CA ILE A 149 2.22 4.34 6.15
C ILE A 149 1.99 2.91 5.68
N ASP A 150 1.14 2.74 4.66
CA ASP A 150 0.93 1.45 4.01
C ASP A 150 1.99 1.22 2.94
N GLU A 151 2.93 0.35 3.23
CA GLU A 151 4.05 -0.03 2.37
C GLU A 151 3.81 -1.37 1.66
N ALA A 152 2.58 -1.67 1.25
CA ALA A 152 2.24 -2.94 0.59
C ALA A 152 3.04 -3.21 -0.70
N TYR A 153 3.62 -2.19 -1.32
CA TYR A 153 4.39 -2.28 -2.57
C TYR A 153 5.84 -1.82 -2.43
N VAL A 154 6.32 -1.61 -1.22
CA VAL A 154 7.61 -0.95 -0.97
C VAL A 154 8.82 -1.70 -1.55
N GLU A 155 8.77 -3.02 -1.64
CA GLU A 155 9.85 -3.82 -2.25
C GLU A 155 10.09 -3.46 -3.72
N PHE A 156 9.08 -2.93 -4.43
CA PHE A 156 9.19 -2.52 -5.84
C PHE A 156 9.73 -1.09 -6.04
N ARG A 157 10.03 -0.35 -4.96
CA ARG A 157 10.59 1.01 -5.02
C ARG A 157 11.95 1.03 -5.74
N LYS A 158 12.35 2.20 -6.21
CA LYS A 158 13.67 2.38 -6.82
C LYS A 158 14.76 2.01 -5.81
N PRO A 159 15.82 1.29 -6.22
CA PRO A 159 16.95 0.98 -5.35
C PRO A 159 17.50 2.25 -4.66
N GLY A 160 17.86 2.12 -3.38
CA GLY A 160 18.35 3.23 -2.57
C GLY A 160 17.27 4.14 -1.97
N THR A 161 16.00 3.97 -2.32
CA THR A 161 14.90 4.68 -1.65
C THR A 161 14.69 4.10 -0.24
N PRO A 162 14.71 4.90 0.82
CA PRO A 162 14.50 4.40 2.17
C PRO A 162 13.04 3.98 2.40
N SER A 163 12.83 3.17 3.42
CA SER A 163 11.51 2.78 3.93
C SER A 163 11.16 3.60 5.17
N ALA A 164 9.87 3.89 5.35
CA ALA A 164 9.37 4.55 6.56
C ALA A 164 9.66 3.78 7.85
N VAL A 165 9.93 2.47 7.77
CA VAL A 165 10.36 1.64 8.90
C VAL A 165 11.58 2.22 9.61
N SER A 166 12.48 2.90 8.88
CA SER A 166 13.69 3.52 9.46
C SER A 166 13.39 4.63 10.49
N LEU A 167 12.20 5.21 10.46
CA LEU A 167 11.78 6.29 11.36
C LEU A 167 11.09 5.81 12.65
N ILE A 168 10.74 4.53 12.76
CA ILE A 168 9.89 4.01 13.87
C ILE A 168 10.53 4.24 15.24
N LYS A 169 11.85 4.08 15.35
CA LYS A 169 12.54 4.22 16.65
C LYS A 169 12.52 5.63 17.20
N ASP A 170 12.46 6.63 16.32
CA ASP A 170 12.48 8.04 16.71
C ASP A 170 11.06 8.63 16.79
N HIS A 171 10.05 7.94 16.22
CA HIS A 171 8.67 8.42 16.11
C HIS A 171 7.68 7.39 16.65
N PRO A 172 7.33 7.43 17.96
CA PRO A 172 6.47 6.42 18.59
C PRO A 172 5.02 6.42 18.08
N ASN A 173 4.59 7.45 17.35
CA ASN A 173 3.28 7.56 16.70
C ASN A 173 3.28 7.11 15.24
N LEU A 174 4.39 6.58 14.71
CA LEU A 174 4.46 6.01 13.38
C LEU A 174 4.14 4.50 13.40
N ALA A 175 3.29 4.09 12.47
CA ALA A 175 2.96 2.69 12.19
C ALA A 175 3.17 2.41 10.70
N VAL A 176 3.88 1.34 10.36
CA VAL A 176 4.16 0.94 8.97
C VAL A 176 3.57 -0.44 8.72
N SER A 177 2.62 -0.54 7.79
CA SER A 177 2.01 -1.81 7.38
C SER A 177 2.73 -2.41 6.18
N ARG A 178 2.98 -3.70 6.22
CA ARG A 178 3.62 -4.49 5.16
C ARG A 178 2.79 -5.73 4.82
N THR A 179 3.04 -6.32 3.66
CA THR A 179 2.36 -7.55 3.24
C THR A 179 3.28 -8.47 2.44
N MET A 180 3.13 -9.77 2.62
CA MET A 180 3.79 -10.78 1.77
C MET A 180 2.99 -11.05 0.48
N SER A 181 1.81 -10.46 0.32
CA SER A 181 0.91 -10.73 -0.81
C SER A 181 1.46 -10.29 -2.18
N LYS A 182 2.42 -9.38 -2.22
CA LYS A 182 2.96 -8.77 -3.46
C LYS A 182 4.35 -9.29 -3.78
N ALA A 183 5.38 -8.80 -3.12
CA ALA A 183 6.77 -9.16 -3.39
C ALA A 183 7.07 -10.66 -3.20
N PHE A 184 6.40 -11.31 -2.25
CA PHE A 184 6.55 -12.74 -1.99
C PHE A 184 5.58 -13.61 -2.81
N ALA A 185 4.77 -13.04 -3.70
CA ALA A 185 3.71 -13.77 -4.43
C ALA A 185 2.79 -14.60 -3.51
N PHE A 186 2.57 -14.14 -2.28
CA PHE A 186 1.97 -14.90 -1.18
C PHE A 186 0.53 -14.47 -0.87
N ALA A 187 -0.18 -13.95 -1.89
CA ALA A 187 -1.52 -13.42 -1.74
C ALA A 187 -2.53 -14.43 -1.17
N GLY A 188 -2.42 -15.71 -1.60
CA GLY A 188 -3.30 -16.79 -1.15
C GLY A 188 -3.08 -17.22 0.30
N ALA A 189 -1.90 -17.05 0.86
CA ALA A 189 -1.57 -17.45 2.23
C ALA A 189 -1.99 -16.42 3.29
N ARG A 190 -2.34 -15.20 2.88
CA ARG A 190 -2.84 -14.15 3.76
C ARG A 190 -1.89 -13.80 4.90
N VAL A 191 -0.73 -13.23 4.60
CA VAL A 191 0.23 -12.76 5.61
C VAL A 191 0.55 -11.29 5.39
N GLY A 192 0.40 -10.50 6.44
CA GLY A 192 0.85 -9.12 6.55
C GLY A 192 1.40 -8.86 7.95
N TYR A 193 2.09 -7.76 8.11
CA TYR A 193 2.62 -7.38 9.41
C TYR A 193 2.65 -5.86 9.59
N LEU A 194 2.60 -5.46 10.84
CA LEU A 194 2.73 -4.10 11.31
C LEU A 194 4.09 -3.94 11.99
N ALA A 195 4.80 -2.88 11.65
CA ALA A 195 5.98 -2.40 12.34
C ALA A 195 5.62 -1.05 12.98
N ALA A 196 5.78 -0.95 14.31
CA ALA A 196 5.42 0.23 15.07
C ALA A 196 6.06 0.20 16.45
N SER A 197 5.95 1.29 17.21
CA SER A 197 6.33 1.30 18.62
C SER A 197 5.56 0.23 19.39
N LYS A 198 6.18 -0.28 20.47
CA LYS A 198 5.53 -1.25 21.37
C LYS A 198 4.15 -0.77 21.85
N GLY A 199 3.98 0.54 22.10
CA GLY A 199 2.68 1.10 22.53
C GLY A 199 1.58 0.89 21.50
N ILE A 200 1.85 1.11 20.20
CA ILE A 200 0.89 0.84 19.12
C ILE A 200 0.61 -0.66 18.99
N ILE A 201 1.65 -1.50 19.05
CA ILE A 201 1.50 -2.96 18.99
C ILE A 201 0.62 -3.47 20.16
N ASP A 202 0.80 -2.97 21.35
CA ASP A 202 -0.02 -3.35 22.53
C ASP A 202 -1.51 -2.95 22.31
N CYS A 203 -1.79 -1.79 21.71
CA CYS A 203 -3.15 -1.40 21.36
C CYS A 203 -3.80 -2.37 20.32
N VAL A 204 -3.05 -2.76 19.30
CA VAL A 204 -3.51 -3.74 18.29
C VAL A 204 -3.76 -5.12 18.94
N ARG A 205 -2.94 -5.53 19.90
CA ARG A 205 -3.12 -6.78 20.64
C ARG A 205 -4.42 -6.82 21.46
N ILE A 206 -4.96 -5.68 21.87
CA ILE A 206 -6.25 -5.60 22.59
C ILE A 206 -7.42 -5.96 21.68
N VAL A 207 -7.42 -5.51 20.44
CA VAL A 207 -8.55 -5.65 19.51
C VAL A 207 -8.50 -6.93 18.66
N ARG A 208 -7.38 -7.65 18.67
CA ARG A 208 -7.21 -8.86 17.87
C ARG A 208 -8.17 -9.98 18.27
N MET A 209 -8.55 -10.81 17.30
CA MET A 209 -9.22 -12.07 17.60
C MET A 209 -8.25 -13.09 18.21
N PRO A 210 -8.68 -13.91 19.19
CA PRO A 210 -7.83 -14.96 19.74
C PRO A 210 -7.34 -15.93 18.64
N TYR A 211 -6.04 -16.27 18.66
CA TYR A 211 -5.44 -17.23 17.73
C TYR A 211 -5.71 -16.90 16.24
N HIS A 212 -5.76 -15.61 15.90
CA HIS A 212 -6.16 -15.12 14.57
C HIS A 212 -5.28 -15.65 13.44
N LEU A 213 -4.01 -15.96 13.68
CA LEU A 213 -3.06 -16.44 12.68
C LEU A 213 -2.83 -17.95 12.82
N SER A 214 -3.26 -18.74 11.84
CA SER A 214 -3.20 -20.20 11.89
C SER A 214 -1.76 -20.73 11.92
N ALA A 215 -1.55 -21.91 12.50
CA ALA A 215 -0.24 -22.58 12.50
C ALA A 215 0.27 -22.87 11.08
N VAL A 216 -0.63 -23.18 10.15
CA VAL A 216 -0.30 -23.40 8.73
C VAL A 216 0.21 -22.11 8.09
N THR A 217 -0.48 -21.00 8.32
CA THR A 217 -0.07 -19.67 7.82
C THR A 217 1.29 -19.26 8.39
N GLN A 218 1.52 -19.46 9.70
CA GLN A 218 2.81 -19.16 10.35
C GLN A 218 3.94 -19.99 9.74
N ALA A 219 3.76 -21.29 9.59
CA ALA A 219 4.76 -22.19 9.01
C ALA A 219 5.05 -21.88 7.54
N ALA A 220 4.01 -21.58 6.75
CA ALA A 220 4.16 -21.22 5.36
C ALA A 220 4.91 -19.89 5.18
N ALA A 221 4.65 -18.90 6.05
CA ALA A 221 5.36 -17.63 6.02
C ALA A 221 6.84 -17.78 6.39
N LEU A 222 7.17 -18.59 7.40
CA LEU A 222 8.55 -18.90 7.76
C LEU A 222 9.29 -19.56 6.59
N ALA A 223 8.69 -20.56 5.95
CA ALA A 223 9.26 -21.20 4.77
C ALA A 223 9.45 -20.21 3.60
N ALA A 224 8.53 -19.27 3.40
CA ALA A 224 8.67 -18.24 2.36
C ALA A 224 9.87 -17.32 2.61
N PHE A 225 10.20 -17.00 3.86
CA PHE A 225 11.40 -16.20 4.18
C PHE A 225 12.71 -16.93 3.90
N GLU A 226 12.73 -18.26 3.94
CA GLU A 226 13.92 -19.06 3.52
C GLU A 226 14.25 -18.85 2.04
N HIS A 227 13.26 -18.44 1.22
CA HIS A 227 13.39 -18.17 -0.22
C HIS A 227 13.43 -16.67 -0.57
N THR A 228 13.81 -15.82 0.38
CA THR A 228 13.81 -14.34 0.19
C THR A 228 14.62 -13.90 -1.02
N ASP A 229 15.81 -14.52 -1.28
CA ASP A 229 16.66 -14.16 -2.42
C ASP A 229 15.95 -14.37 -3.75
N GLU A 230 15.27 -15.48 -3.90
CA GLU A 230 14.50 -15.80 -5.11
C GLU A 230 13.37 -14.77 -5.31
N GLN A 231 12.64 -14.42 -4.25
CA GLN A 231 11.56 -13.46 -4.34
C GLN A 231 12.07 -12.04 -4.68
N LEU A 232 13.16 -11.59 -4.07
CA LEU A 232 13.74 -10.29 -4.37
C LEU A 232 14.34 -10.21 -5.79
N SER A 233 14.87 -11.31 -6.33
CA SER A 233 15.28 -11.39 -7.74
C SER A 233 14.09 -11.21 -8.70
N ARG A 234 12.94 -11.81 -8.38
CA ARG A 234 11.70 -11.59 -9.15
C ARG A 234 11.21 -10.14 -9.05
N VAL A 235 11.33 -9.51 -7.89
CA VAL A 235 11.01 -8.09 -7.71
C VAL A 235 11.87 -7.21 -8.60
N GLU A 236 13.18 -7.52 -8.73
CA GLU A 236 14.09 -6.79 -9.62
C GLU A 236 13.63 -6.87 -11.08
N HIS A 237 13.34 -8.08 -11.56
CA HIS A 237 12.83 -8.29 -12.91
C HIS A 237 11.52 -7.52 -13.16
N LEU A 238 10.59 -7.53 -12.20
CA LEU A 238 9.34 -6.78 -12.32
C LEU A 238 9.55 -5.25 -12.31
N ARG A 239 10.58 -4.73 -11.62
CA ARG A 239 10.99 -3.32 -11.73
C ARG A 239 11.47 -2.96 -13.13
N GLU A 240 12.35 -3.79 -13.71
CA GLU A 240 12.85 -3.61 -15.09
C GLU A 240 11.68 -3.65 -16.09
N THR A 241 10.79 -4.63 -15.96
CA THR A 241 9.59 -4.78 -16.79
C THR A 241 8.70 -3.55 -16.69
N ARG A 242 8.53 -3.00 -15.48
CA ARG A 242 7.75 -1.76 -15.27
C ARG A 242 8.36 -0.57 -16.00
N GLU A 243 9.66 -0.34 -15.86
CA GLU A 243 10.33 0.79 -16.51
C GLU A 243 10.24 0.67 -18.05
N ALA A 244 10.47 -0.52 -18.59
CA ALA A 244 10.35 -0.78 -20.02
C ALA A 244 8.90 -0.58 -20.51
N THR A 245 7.91 -1.05 -19.74
CA THR A 245 6.49 -0.88 -20.11
C THR A 245 6.06 0.57 -20.00
N ALA A 246 6.53 1.32 -18.99
CA ALA A 246 6.24 2.74 -18.85
C ALA A 246 6.78 3.55 -20.03
N ALA A 247 8.02 3.27 -20.45
CA ALA A 247 8.62 3.91 -21.63
C ALA A 247 7.82 3.60 -22.90
N TRP A 248 7.48 2.34 -23.12
CA TRP A 248 6.69 1.91 -24.28
C TRP A 248 5.27 2.52 -24.29
N LEU A 249 4.59 2.62 -23.15
CA LEU A 249 3.26 3.23 -23.06
C LEU A 249 3.27 4.71 -23.47
N LYS A 250 4.32 5.46 -23.10
CA LYS A 250 4.47 6.88 -23.45
C LYS A 250 4.66 7.10 -24.95
N GLU A 251 5.03 6.07 -25.72
CA GLU A 251 5.14 6.10 -27.17
C GLU A 251 3.80 5.80 -27.87
N GLN A 252 2.80 5.30 -27.14
CA GLN A 252 1.48 5.01 -27.67
C GLN A 252 0.62 6.27 -27.66
N THR A 253 -0.38 6.29 -28.57
CA THR A 253 -1.34 7.39 -28.69
C THR A 253 -2.77 6.88 -28.63
N TYR A 254 -3.67 7.74 -28.18
CA TYR A 254 -5.11 7.58 -28.28
C TYR A 254 -5.71 8.89 -28.77
N LYS A 255 -6.45 8.88 -29.90
CA LYS A 255 -6.99 10.10 -30.57
C LYS A 255 -5.90 11.15 -30.82
N ASP A 256 -4.79 10.71 -31.41
CA ASP A 256 -3.60 11.54 -31.72
C ASP A 256 -2.93 12.23 -30.51
N GLN A 257 -3.26 11.83 -29.28
CA GLN A 257 -2.61 12.32 -28.06
C GLN A 257 -1.75 11.22 -27.43
N PRO A 258 -0.52 11.52 -26.99
CA PRO A 258 0.32 10.57 -26.27
C PRO A 258 -0.36 10.12 -24.98
N LEU A 259 -0.21 8.84 -24.63
CA LEU A 259 -0.68 8.35 -23.34
C LEU A 259 0.14 8.93 -22.21
N GLU A 260 -0.55 9.33 -21.15
CA GLU A 260 0.08 9.69 -19.88
C GLU A 260 0.36 8.43 -19.06
N VAL A 261 1.45 8.42 -18.32
CA VAL A 261 1.83 7.34 -17.42
C VAL A 261 2.27 7.95 -16.10
N ALA A 262 1.58 7.62 -15.02
CA ALA A 262 1.93 8.08 -13.69
C ALA A 262 3.29 7.49 -13.25
N GLU A 263 4.08 8.25 -12.48
CA GLU A 263 5.29 7.72 -11.87
C GLU A 263 4.93 6.56 -10.93
N SER A 264 5.70 5.47 -11.01
CA SER A 264 5.41 4.29 -10.19
C SER A 264 6.64 3.72 -9.50
N GLY A 265 6.49 3.47 -8.20
CA GLY A 265 7.38 2.65 -7.39
C GLY A 265 6.76 1.31 -7.00
N SER A 266 5.67 0.88 -7.67
CA SER A 266 4.94 -0.36 -7.40
C SER A 266 5.17 -1.42 -8.50
N ASN A 267 4.43 -2.53 -8.46
CA ASN A 267 4.43 -3.54 -9.53
C ASN A 267 3.32 -3.31 -10.57
N PHE A 268 2.85 -2.10 -10.73
CA PHE A 268 1.82 -1.73 -11.71
C PHE A 268 2.06 -0.31 -12.23
N LEU A 269 1.38 0.01 -13.34
CA LEU A 269 1.34 1.34 -13.93
C LEU A 269 -0.11 1.82 -14.05
N LEU A 270 -0.34 3.08 -13.68
CA LEU A 270 -1.56 3.83 -14.02
C LEU A 270 -1.27 4.60 -15.30
N PHE A 271 -2.10 4.41 -16.34
CA PHE A 271 -1.86 4.95 -17.67
C PHE A 271 -3.14 5.39 -18.37
N GLY A 272 -3.00 6.23 -19.38
CA GLY A 272 -4.07 6.78 -20.20
C GLY A 272 -4.18 8.28 -20.08
N GLY A 273 -4.81 8.79 -19.03
CA GLY A 273 -5.00 10.21 -18.71
C GLY A 273 -6.24 10.83 -19.39
N HIS A 274 -6.59 10.38 -20.58
CA HIS A 274 -7.65 10.96 -21.40
C HIS A 274 -8.54 9.92 -22.11
N PHE A 275 -8.61 8.69 -21.62
CA PHE A 275 -9.51 7.67 -22.17
C PHE A 275 -10.97 8.00 -21.89
N ASP A 276 -11.67 8.62 -22.84
CA ASP A 276 -13.10 8.90 -22.74
C ASP A 276 -13.98 7.65 -22.83
N LYS A 277 -13.42 6.52 -23.33
CA LYS A 277 -14.07 5.21 -23.45
C LYS A 277 -13.28 4.12 -22.71
N ARG A 278 -12.77 4.41 -21.50
CA ARG A 278 -11.90 3.49 -20.74
C ARG A 278 -12.54 2.13 -20.47
N GLU A 279 -13.84 2.08 -20.22
CA GLU A 279 -14.60 0.84 -20.03
C GLU A 279 -14.63 -0.01 -21.30
N ALA A 280 -14.81 0.61 -22.47
CA ALA A 280 -14.76 -0.09 -23.75
C ALA A 280 -13.35 -0.64 -24.04
N ILE A 281 -12.30 0.11 -23.70
CA ILE A 281 -10.90 -0.37 -23.81
C ILE A 281 -10.70 -1.59 -22.89
N PHE A 282 -11.17 -1.52 -21.65
CA PHE A 282 -11.11 -2.64 -20.73
C PHE A 282 -11.86 -3.88 -21.27
N ASP A 283 -13.09 -3.72 -21.73
CA ASP A 283 -13.91 -4.82 -22.24
C ASP A 283 -13.30 -5.48 -23.48
N GLU A 284 -12.71 -4.69 -24.39
CA GLU A 284 -12.02 -5.21 -25.57
C GLU A 284 -10.72 -5.95 -25.22
N LEU A 285 -9.97 -5.48 -24.22
CA LEU A 285 -8.82 -6.21 -23.68
C LEU A 285 -9.24 -7.53 -23.02
N LEU A 286 -10.30 -7.51 -22.23
CA LEU A 286 -10.84 -8.70 -21.58
C LEU A 286 -11.27 -9.78 -22.58
N LYS A 287 -11.91 -9.41 -23.70
CA LYS A 287 -12.28 -10.32 -24.81
C LYS A 287 -11.06 -10.99 -25.42
N ARG A 288 -9.88 -10.37 -25.33
CA ARG A 288 -8.58 -10.91 -25.81
C ARG A 288 -7.80 -11.66 -24.74
N GLY A 289 -8.42 -11.92 -23.58
CA GLY A 289 -7.79 -12.64 -22.46
C GLY A 289 -6.86 -11.76 -21.62
N VAL A 290 -6.85 -10.44 -21.81
CA VAL A 290 -6.03 -9.51 -21.05
C VAL A 290 -6.86 -8.83 -19.98
N LEU A 291 -6.62 -9.21 -18.71
CA LEU A 291 -7.32 -8.64 -17.55
C LEU A 291 -6.48 -7.56 -16.88
N ILE A 292 -6.91 -6.32 -17.00
CA ILE A 292 -6.35 -5.16 -16.30
C ILE A 292 -7.37 -4.61 -15.27
N ARG A 293 -7.24 -3.37 -14.82
CA ARG A 293 -8.17 -2.76 -13.87
C ARG A 293 -8.66 -1.40 -14.33
N VAL A 294 -9.97 -1.18 -14.20
CA VAL A 294 -10.59 0.15 -14.27
C VAL A 294 -10.57 0.72 -12.86
N VAL A 295 -9.54 1.50 -12.54
CA VAL A 295 -9.32 2.12 -11.23
C VAL A 295 -8.62 3.47 -11.41
N GLY A 296 -8.70 4.34 -10.40
CA GLY A 296 -8.19 5.69 -10.48
C GLY A 296 -9.21 6.68 -11.02
N PRO A 297 -8.81 7.93 -11.29
CA PRO A 297 -9.69 8.94 -11.87
C PRO A 297 -10.20 8.55 -13.25
N ASP A 298 -11.22 9.25 -13.73
CA ASP A 298 -11.70 9.06 -15.10
C ASP A 298 -10.60 9.28 -16.13
N GLY A 299 -10.60 8.48 -17.18
CA GLY A 299 -9.57 8.51 -18.21
C GLY A 299 -8.36 7.62 -17.95
N TRP A 300 -8.29 6.93 -16.81
CA TRP A 300 -7.14 6.11 -16.41
C TRP A 300 -7.49 4.63 -16.31
N LEU A 301 -6.50 3.79 -16.60
CA LEU A 301 -6.50 2.34 -16.43
C LEU A 301 -5.22 1.91 -15.71
N ARG A 302 -5.26 0.75 -15.02
CA ARG A 302 -4.09 0.22 -14.32
C ARG A 302 -3.75 -1.19 -14.80
N VAL A 303 -2.49 -1.39 -15.22
CA VAL A 303 -1.92 -2.69 -15.58
C VAL A 303 -0.87 -3.13 -14.55
N CYS A 304 -0.94 -4.39 -14.10
CA CYS A 304 0.11 -4.98 -13.27
C CYS A 304 1.20 -5.61 -14.15
N MET A 305 2.43 -5.56 -13.68
CA MET A 305 3.53 -6.25 -14.33
C MET A 305 3.39 -7.76 -14.12
N GLY A 306 3.57 -8.51 -15.18
CA GLY A 306 3.52 -9.95 -15.25
C GLY A 306 4.81 -10.53 -15.86
N THR A 307 4.72 -11.76 -16.35
CA THR A 307 5.81 -12.40 -17.12
C THR A 307 6.04 -11.67 -18.45
N ASP A 308 7.18 -11.90 -19.07
CA ASP A 308 7.50 -11.28 -20.38
C ASP A 308 6.44 -11.63 -21.43
N GLU A 309 5.93 -12.87 -21.45
CA GLU A 309 4.88 -13.34 -22.33
C GLU A 309 3.54 -12.63 -22.07
N GLU A 310 3.15 -12.46 -20.81
CA GLU A 310 1.95 -11.72 -20.43
C GLU A 310 2.04 -10.24 -20.84
N MET A 311 3.21 -9.62 -20.67
CA MET A 311 3.43 -8.23 -21.05
C MET A 311 3.50 -8.05 -22.57
N GLU A 312 4.01 -8.99 -23.32
CA GLU A 312 3.96 -8.99 -24.78
C GLU A 312 2.49 -9.10 -25.28
N THR A 313 1.74 -10.02 -24.70
CA THR A 313 0.30 -10.18 -24.97
C THR A 313 -0.47 -8.89 -24.70
N PHE A 314 -0.22 -8.26 -23.56
CA PHE A 314 -0.83 -6.97 -23.21
C PHE A 314 -0.50 -5.89 -24.23
N ARG A 315 0.77 -5.73 -24.63
CA ARG A 315 1.22 -4.70 -25.58
C ARG A 315 0.53 -4.87 -26.93
N ASN A 316 0.53 -6.09 -27.48
CA ASN A 316 -0.09 -6.40 -28.76
C ASN A 316 -1.61 -6.14 -28.74
N ALA A 317 -2.28 -6.60 -27.68
CA ALA A 317 -3.71 -6.37 -27.50
C ALA A 317 -4.06 -4.89 -27.34
N LEU A 318 -3.28 -4.13 -26.58
CA LEU A 318 -3.55 -2.70 -26.35
C LEU A 318 -3.50 -1.90 -27.65
N VAL A 319 -2.47 -2.10 -28.49
CA VAL A 319 -2.34 -1.41 -29.79
C VAL A 319 -3.55 -1.67 -30.68
N GLU A 320 -4.02 -2.92 -30.76
CA GLU A 320 -5.20 -3.28 -31.54
C GLU A 320 -6.48 -2.64 -30.96
N VAL A 321 -6.65 -2.74 -29.64
CA VAL A 321 -7.85 -2.24 -28.95
C VAL A 321 -7.99 -0.73 -29.06
N LEU A 322 -6.90 0.03 -28.89
CA LEU A 322 -6.95 1.48 -29.02
C LEU A 322 -7.48 1.88 -30.41
N ARG A 323 -7.00 1.27 -31.49
CA ARG A 323 -7.48 1.52 -32.86
C ARG A 323 -8.97 1.19 -33.04
N ILE A 324 -9.43 0.08 -32.48
CA ILE A 324 -10.83 -0.34 -32.59
C ILE A 324 -11.74 0.64 -31.85
N VAL A 325 -11.37 1.03 -30.62
CA VAL A 325 -12.18 1.92 -29.79
C VAL A 325 -12.18 3.36 -30.31
N GLU A 326 -11.10 3.81 -30.93
CA GLU A 326 -11.05 5.11 -31.62
C GLU A 326 -12.00 5.15 -32.82
N ALA A 327 -12.09 4.06 -33.60
CA ALA A 327 -12.89 3.97 -34.80
C ALA A 327 -14.40 3.79 -34.53
N ALA A 328 -14.78 3.38 -33.35
CA ALA A 328 -16.17 3.12 -32.93
C ALA A 328 -16.85 4.38 -32.37
#